data_1f9f853859cc8be40a97dfddda17bb0b
#
_entry.id   1f9f853859cc8be40a97dfddda17bb0b
#
_cell.length_a   1.000
_cell.length_b   1.000
_cell.length_c   1.000
_cell.angle_alpha   90.00
_cell.angle_beta   90.00
_cell.angle_gamma   90.00
#
_symmetry.space_group_name_H-M   'P 1'
#
loop_
_entity.id
_entity.type
_entity.pdbx_description
1 polymer ?
#
loop_
_entity_poly.entity_id
_entity_poly.type
_entity_poly.pdbx_seq_one_letter_code
_entity_poly.pdbx_strand_id
1 'polypeptide(L)'
;MVVITGPSGSGKSSLAFDTIYAEGQRRYVESLSAYARQFLDLMEKPDVDTIEGLSPAISIEQKTGSRNPRSTVGTITEIHDYLRLLYASIGKPHCWECNREINRQTPEQIVDQILKLHLDDKAYILSPVIQGRKGEHKSVIDDIKKKGFLRARIDKKIVSLRKPDTLEKNKNHDIDVLVDRVVINKDVKSRLLESVELALKMGGGICIISINGKEDFMFSEHFACAYHPYIMLSDLKPRMFSFNSPYGACQQCDGLGYITEIDPELVVPNNKKSLIQEAIRPIGSQPKGFHGNKLRALARKHPLSFSKPWNQLSTEVRTIILYGLKGHNLDIDFKNKKWSGTYTGEWEGVIPELQRRYKQTQSYGIRRWIEGFMSTRKCDGCKGKRLKESSMHVKIDAENIGDLCSKNIEDALQFFEEFEISKSDHDIADGILKEVKKRLNFLINVGLSYLTLDRASRTLSGGEAQRIRLASQ
;
A
#
# COMPACT_ATOMS: atom_id res chain seq x y z
N MET A 1 40.48 21.68 8.84
CA MET A 1 39.26 21.54 9.63
C MET A 1 39.07 22.83 10.42
N VAL A 2 37.90 23.47 10.32
CA VAL A 2 37.54 24.68 11.08
C VAL A 2 36.46 24.30 12.10
N VAL A 3 36.63 24.72 13.35
CA VAL A 3 35.68 24.46 14.45
C VAL A 3 35.14 25.80 14.96
N ILE A 4 33.81 25.97 14.91
CA ILE A 4 33.12 27.16 15.39
C ILE A 4 32.54 26.87 16.78
N THR A 5 33.05 27.56 17.82
CA THR A 5 32.65 27.36 19.23
C THR A 5 32.02 28.62 19.81
N GLY A 6 31.23 28.46 20.88
CA GLY A 6 30.58 29.57 21.58
C GLY A 6 29.32 29.13 22.34
N PRO A 7 28.75 30.00 23.22
CA PRO A 7 27.54 29.69 23.97
C PRO A 7 26.31 29.49 23.06
N SER A 8 25.24 28.89 23.58
CA SER A 8 23.98 28.76 22.84
C SER A 8 23.43 30.15 22.49
N GLY A 9 22.96 30.33 21.25
CA GLY A 9 22.45 31.62 20.76
C GLY A 9 23.51 32.59 20.25
N SER A 10 24.81 32.25 20.23
CA SER A 10 25.90 33.14 19.78
C SER A 10 26.03 33.27 18.24
N GLY A 11 25.08 32.77 17.45
CA GLY A 11 25.10 32.88 15.98
C GLY A 11 25.98 31.89 15.25
N LYS A 12 26.53 30.84 15.92
CA LYS A 12 27.39 29.82 15.27
C LYS A 12 26.74 29.18 14.05
N SER A 13 25.48 28.77 14.21
CA SER A 13 24.72 28.13 13.12
C SER A 13 24.40 29.12 12.01
N SER A 14 24.06 30.37 12.35
CA SER A 14 23.81 31.41 11.34
C SER A 14 25.05 31.73 10.55
N LEU A 15 26.21 31.83 11.20
CA LEU A 15 27.46 32.01 10.48
C LEU A 15 27.78 30.86 9.55
N ALA A 16 27.60 29.61 10.01
CA ALA A 16 27.95 28.45 9.21
C ALA A 16 26.94 28.21 8.05
N PHE A 17 25.62 28.30 8.32
CA PHE A 17 24.57 27.91 7.36
C PHE A 17 24.00 29.13 6.63
N ASP A 18 23.60 30.18 7.35
CA ASP A 18 22.92 31.33 6.74
C ASP A 18 23.92 32.33 6.08
N THR A 19 25.21 32.18 6.34
CA THR A 19 26.26 33.05 5.77
C THR A 19 27.18 32.26 4.84
N ILE A 20 28.04 31.39 5.39
CA ILE A 20 29.11 30.73 4.61
C ILE A 20 28.52 29.74 3.58
N TYR A 21 27.64 28.83 4.04
CA TYR A 21 27.02 27.89 3.16
C TYR A 21 26.09 28.56 2.15
N ALA A 22 25.26 29.50 2.59
CA ALA A 22 24.31 30.20 1.72
C ALA A 22 25.03 30.91 0.56
N GLU A 23 26.14 31.62 0.83
CA GLU A 23 26.92 32.29 -0.20
C GLU A 23 27.63 31.28 -1.13
N GLY A 24 28.20 30.20 -0.60
CA GLY A 24 28.82 29.15 -1.39
C GLY A 24 27.82 28.48 -2.33
N GLN A 25 26.62 28.16 -1.84
CA GLN A 25 25.54 27.57 -2.63
C GLN A 25 24.99 28.54 -3.67
N ARG A 26 24.80 29.83 -3.31
CA ARG A 26 24.34 30.86 -4.22
C ARG A 26 25.29 31.01 -5.41
N ARG A 27 26.60 31.12 -5.18
CA ARG A 27 27.62 31.21 -6.25
C ARG A 27 27.67 29.96 -7.12
N TYR A 28 27.51 28.79 -6.52
CA TYR A 28 27.44 27.53 -7.27
C TYR A 28 26.23 27.52 -8.21
N VAL A 29 25.02 27.84 -7.70
CA VAL A 29 23.80 27.91 -8.51
C VAL A 29 23.91 28.97 -9.60
N GLU A 30 24.53 30.14 -9.33
CA GLU A 30 24.77 31.18 -10.34
C GLU A 30 25.72 30.72 -11.46
N SER A 31 26.63 29.80 -11.17
CA SER A 31 27.54 29.24 -12.18
C SER A 31 26.88 28.23 -13.13
N LEU A 32 25.70 27.76 -12.79
CA LEU A 32 24.94 26.79 -13.59
C LEU A 32 24.24 27.45 -14.79
N SER A 33 23.84 26.64 -15.77
CA SER A 33 23.07 27.11 -16.92
C SER A 33 21.72 27.72 -16.49
N ALA A 34 21.19 28.64 -17.29
CA ALA A 34 19.90 29.28 -17.03
C ALA A 34 18.74 28.25 -16.87
N TYR A 35 18.82 27.11 -17.58
CA TYR A 35 17.87 26.02 -17.45
C TYR A 35 17.98 25.32 -16.09
N ALA A 36 19.17 24.98 -15.65
CA ALA A 36 19.40 24.34 -14.36
C ALA A 36 18.96 25.20 -13.17
N ARG A 37 19.15 26.52 -13.26
CA ARG A 37 18.74 27.50 -12.24
C ARG A 37 17.24 27.55 -12.01
N GLN A 38 16.40 27.19 -12.97
CA GLN A 38 14.93 27.15 -12.81
C GLN A 38 14.44 26.04 -11.84
N PHE A 39 15.27 25.05 -11.59
CA PHE A 39 14.94 23.92 -10.71
C PHE A 39 15.58 23.99 -9.33
N LEU A 40 16.40 25.01 -9.07
CA LEU A 40 17.13 25.17 -7.83
C LEU A 40 16.73 26.49 -7.15
N ASP A 41 16.36 26.41 -5.88
CA ASP A 41 16.08 27.61 -5.09
C ASP A 41 17.38 28.41 -4.89
N LEU A 42 17.33 29.67 -5.27
CA LEU A 42 18.41 30.63 -4.97
C LEU A 42 18.29 31.01 -3.48
N MET A 43 19.34 30.78 -2.72
CA MET A 43 19.45 31.32 -1.36
C MET A 43 19.57 32.84 -1.37
N GLU A 44 18.96 33.48 -0.40
CA GLU A 44 19.12 34.92 -0.22
C GLU A 44 20.60 35.29 -0.01
N LYS A 45 20.99 36.42 -0.56
CA LYS A 45 22.34 36.92 -0.38
C LYS A 45 22.55 37.28 1.09
N PRO A 46 23.55 36.69 1.75
CA PRO A 46 23.84 37.05 3.15
C PRO A 46 24.31 38.51 3.28
N ASP A 47 23.97 39.11 4.39
CA ASP A 47 24.38 40.48 4.72
C ASP A 47 25.84 40.48 5.22
N VAL A 48 26.75 40.55 4.24
CA VAL A 48 28.21 40.56 4.48
C VAL A 48 28.89 41.48 3.49
N ASP A 49 30.00 42.10 3.91
CA ASP A 49 30.76 42.97 3.05
C ASP A 49 31.42 42.21 1.89
N THR A 50 32.20 41.18 2.20
CA THR A 50 32.85 40.30 1.21
C THR A 50 33.05 38.88 1.74
N ILE A 51 32.90 37.88 0.87
CA ILE A 51 33.36 36.51 1.12
C ILE A 51 34.07 36.03 -0.16
N GLU A 52 35.32 35.59 -0.02
CA GLU A 52 36.12 35.06 -1.13
C GLU A 52 36.62 33.64 -0.86
N GLY A 53 36.98 32.91 -1.90
CA GLY A 53 37.60 31.58 -1.77
C GLY A 53 36.65 30.43 -1.37
N LEU A 54 35.33 30.61 -1.48
CA LEU A 54 34.37 29.55 -1.16
C LEU A 54 34.29 28.54 -2.34
N SER A 55 34.51 27.28 -1.99
CA SER A 55 34.16 26.14 -2.86
C SER A 55 32.68 25.80 -2.73
N PRO A 56 32.07 25.08 -3.72
CA PRO A 56 30.77 24.46 -3.54
C PRO A 56 30.73 23.66 -2.24
N ALA A 57 29.71 23.90 -1.41
CA ALA A 57 29.64 23.34 -0.08
C ALA A 57 28.38 22.48 0.09
N ILE A 58 28.46 21.44 0.92
CA ILE A 58 27.34 20.60 1.33
C ILE A 58 27.03 20.97 2.80
N SER A 59 25.76 21.18 3.09
CA SER A 59 25.28 21.48 4.44
C SER A 59 24.57 20.28 5.05
N ILE A 60 24.97 19.90 6.26
CA ILE A 60 24.31 18.87 7.06
C ILE A 60 23.78 19.53 8.34
N GLU A 61 22.54 20.03 8.26
CA GLU A 61 21.91 20.71 9.38
C GLU A 61 21.36 19.73 10.43
N GLN A 62 21.30 20.21 11.68
CA GLN A 62 20.64 19.48 12.79
C GLN A 62 19.11 19.47 12.73
N LYS A 63 18.50 20.06 11.72
CA LYS A 63 17.04 20.10 11.62
C LYS A 63 16.46 18.69 11.61
N THR A 64 15.43 18.51 12.42
CA THR A 64 14.63 17.27 12.52
C THR A 64 14.30 16.67 11.17
N GLY A 65 14.34 15.36 11.10
CA GLY A 65 14.09 14.57 9.89
C GLY A 65 12.83 14.96 9.12
N SER A 66 12.75 14.55 7.89
CA SER A 66 11.62 14.80 6.98
C SER A 66 10.28 14.63 7.71
N ARG A 67 9.39 15.63 7.59
CA ARG A 67 8.02 15.56 8.11
C ARG A 67 7.14 14.59 7.31
N ASN A 68 7.65 14.06 6.20
CA ASN A 68 6.91 13.11 5.36
C ASN A 68 6.75 11.77 6.10
N PRO A 69 5.52 11.33 6.40
CA PRO A 69 5.26 10.10 7.16
C PRO A 69 5.67 8.82 6.41
N ARG A 70 5.91 8.91 5.09
CA ARG A 70 6.36 7.80 4.26
C ARG A 70 7.89 7.67 4.18
N SER A 71 8.63 8.69 4.61
CA SER A 71 10.09 8.68 4.55
C SER A 71 10.68 7.69 5.55
N THR A 72 11.60 6.86 5.09
CA THR A 72 12.33 5.84 5.90
C THR A 72 13.83 5.97 5.70
N VAL A 73 14.62 5.30 6.54
CA VAL A 73 16.07 5.21 6.34
C VAL A 73 16.38 4.71 4.93
N GLY A 74 15.75 3.63 4.49
CA GLY A 74 15.98 3.06 3.16
C GLY A 74 15.62 4.00 2.00
N THR A 75 14.61 4.88 2.15
CA THR A 75 14.26 5.84 1.09
C THR A 75 15.17 7.07 1.09
N ILE A 76 15.67 7.52 2.23
CA ILE A 76 16.60 8.66 2.30
C ILE A 76 17.96 8.27 1.74
N THR A 77 18.40 7.04 2.00
CA THR A 77 19.69 6.50 1.51
C THR A 77 19.59 5.92 0.11
N GLU A 78 18.44 6.00 -0.54
CA GLU A 78 18.14 5.41 -1.85
C GLU A 78 18.28 3.88 -1.91
N ILE A 79 18.67 3.22 -0.81
CA ILE A 79 18.81 1.75 -0.77
C ILE A 79 17.50 1.07 -1.19
N HIS A 80 16.34 1.60 -0.74
CA HIS A 80 15.04 1.05 -1.10
C HIS A 80 14.77 1.11 -2.61
N ASP A 81 15.28 2.12 -3.32
CA ASP A 81 15.10 2.23 -4.76
C ASP A 81 15.92 1.16 -5.51
N TYR A 82 17.14 0.88 -5.06
CA TYR A 82 17.92 -0.25 -5.56
C TYR A 82 17.29 -1.60 -5.24
N LEU A 83 16.74 -1.77 -4.03
CA LEU A 83 16.02 -2.99 -3.66
C LEU A 83 14.80 -3.23 -4.55
N ARG A 84 14.03 -2.19 -4.87
CA ARG A 84 12.90 -2.28 -5.81
C ARG A 84 13.33 -2.75 -7.20
N LEU A 85 14.46 -2.26 -7.69
CA LEU A 85 15.04 -2.71 -8.97
C LEU A 85 15.47 -4.17 -8.86
N LEU A 86 16.15 -4.54 -7.80
CA LEU A 86 16.64 -5.91 -7.57
C LEU A 86 15.49 -6.92 -7.54
N TYR A 87 14.47 -6.67 -6.68
CA TYR A 87 13.29 -7.54 -6.59
C TYR A 87 12.46 -7.61 -7.87
N ALA A 88 12.43 -6.54 -8.67
CA ALA A 88 11.76 -6.56 -9.97
C ALA A 88 12.55 -7.36 -11.02
N SER A 89 13.87 -7.43 -10.90
CA SER A 89 14.75 -8.06 -11.89
C SER A 89 14.95 -9.55 -11.63
N ILE A 90 15.27 -9.94 -10.40
CA ILE A 90 15.63 -11.32 -10.03
C ILE A 90 14.71 -11.95 -8.99
N GLY A 91 13.72 -11.20 -8.49
CA GLY A 91 12.78 -11.72 -7.51
C GLY A 91 11.89 -12.83 -8.07
N LYS A 92 11.70 -13.89 -7.28
CA LYS A 92 10.85 -15.04 -7.62
C LYS A 92 9.50 -14.90 -6.93
N PRO A 93 8.40 -14.76 -7.68
CA PRO A 93 7.07 -14.69 -7.09
C PRO A 93 6.63 -16.04 -6.54
N HIS A 94 5.90 -16.00 -5.42
CA HIS A 94 5.34 -17.16 -4.76
C HIS A 94 3.84 -16.98 -4.57
N CYS A 95 3.12 -18.08 -4.57
CA CYS A 95 1.70 -18.12 -4.28
C CYS A 95 1.45 -17.83 -2.78
N TRP A 96 0.57 -16.88 -2.47
CA TRP A 96 0.27 -16.57 -1.05
C TRP A 96 -0.62 -17.60 -0.35
N GLU A 97 -1.23 -18.53 -1.09
CA GLU A 97 -1.99 -19.64 -0.52
C GLU A 97 -1.13 -20.88 -0.25
N CYS A 98 -0.32 -21.31 -1.23
CA CYS A 98 0.46 -22.54 -1.11
C CYS A 98 1.98 -22.35 -1.02
N ASN A 99 2.45 -21.10 -1.05
CA ASN A 99 3.85 -20.69 -1.00
C ASN A 99 4.78 -21.32 -2.05
N ARG A 100 4.22 -21.92 -3.12
CA ARG A 100 5.00 -22.45 -4.24
C ARG A 100 5.45 -21.32 -5.15
N GLU A 101 6.62 -21.47 -5.75
CA GLU A 101 7.12 -20.53 -6.75
C GLU A 101 6.14 -20.49 -7.95
N ILE A 102 5.88 -19.29 -8.41
CA ILE A 102 5.01 -19.02 -9.56
C ILE A 102 5.89 -18.68 -10.74
N ASN A 103 5.82 -19.49 -11.78
CA ASN A 103 6.58 -19.29 -13.01
C ASN A 103 5.66 -18.88 -14.15
N ARG A 104 6.20 -18.18 -15.14
CA ARG A 104 5.56 -18.02 -16.43
C ARG A 104 5.59 -19.36 -17.16
N GLN A 105 4.51 -19.68 -17.82
CA GLN A 105 4.46 -20.87 -18.67
C GLN A 105 4.55 -20.46 -20.13
N THR A 106 5.48 -21.05 -20.87
CA THR A 106 5.48 -20.88 -22.32
C THR A 106 4.37 -21.73 -22.96
N PRO A 107 3.87 -21.38 -24.16
CA PRO A 107 2.87 -22.21 -24.86
C PRO A 107 3.27 -23.68 -24.98
N GLU A 108 4.56 -23.94 -25.24
CA GLU A 108 5.10 -25.31 -25.35
C GLU A 108 5.03 -26.04 -24.01
N GLN A 109 5.36 -25.38 -22.89
CA GLN A 109 5.26 -25.97 -21.56
C GLN A 109 3.80 -26.30 -21.20
N ILE A 110 2.87 -25.43 -21.57
CA ILE A 110 1.43 -25.65 -21.39
C ILE A 110 0.99 -26.91 -22.15
N VAL A 111 1.37 -27.01 -23.42
CA VAL A 111 1.05 -28.15 -24.28
C VAL A 111 1.66 -29.44 -23.75
N ASP A 112 2.94 -29.43 -23.36
CA ASP A 112 3.61 -30.61 -22.84
C ASP A 112 2.98 -31.08 -21.51
N GLN A 113 2.50 -30.17 -20.67
CA GLN A 113 1.77 -30.50 -19.45
C GLN A 113 0.44 -31.16 -19.76
N ILE A 114 -0.33 -30.63 -20.71
CA ILE A 114 -1.64 -31.18 -21.13
C ILE A 114 -1.49 -32.58 -21.74
N LEU A 115 -0.50 -32.75 -22.62
CA LEU A 115 -0.20 -34.03 -23.26
C LEU A 115 0.21 -35.14 -22.26
N LYS A 116 0.86 -34.75 -21.14
CA LYS A 116 1.26 -35.73 -20.10
C LYS A 116 0.11 -36.14 -19.19
N LEU A 117 -0.84 -35.27 -18.94
CA LEU A 117 -1.87 -35.48 -17.92
C LEU A 117 -3.21 -36.02 -18.49
N HIS A 118 -3.53 -35.77 -19.77
CA HIS A 118 -4.88 -35.91 -20.32
C HIS A 118 -4.89 -36.58 -21.69
N LEU A 119 -4.12 -37.66 -21.89
CA LEU A 119 -4.16 -38.44 -23.13
C LEU A 119 -5.57 -39.04 -23.36
N ASP A 120 -6.02 -38.97 -24.60
CA ASP A 120 -7.33 -39.49 -25.11
C ASP A 120 -8.58 -38.70 -24.63
N ASP A 121 -8.40 -37.67 -23.83
CA ASP A 121 -9.46 -36.79 -23.38
C ASP A 121 -9.83 -35.71 -24.43
N LYS A 122 -11.07 -35.22 -24.38
CA LYS A 122 -11.52 -34.10 -25.21
C LYS A 122 -11.16 -32.78 -24.53
N ALA A 123 -10.35 -31.96 -25.17
CA ALA A 123 -9.99 -30.61 -24.69
C ALA A 123 -10.72 -29.54 -25.49
N TYR A 124 -11.28 -28.57 -24.77
CA TYR A 124 -11.80 -27.33 -25.31
C TYR A 124 -10.78 -26.23 -24.95
N ILE A 125 -10.19 -25.62 -25.96
CA ILE A 125 -9.26 -24.52 -25.80
C ILE A 125 -10.06 -23.22 -25.78
N LEU A 126 -10.07 -22.54 -24.67
CA LEU A 126 -10.90 -21.39 -24.39
C LEU A 126 -10.03 -20.15 -24.08
N SER A 127 -10.45 -19.00 -24.55
CA SER A 127 -9.81 -17.72 -24.28
C SER A 127 -10.76 -16.83 -23.48
N PRO A 128 -10.46 -16.48 -22.21
CA PRO A 128 -11.32 -15.63 -21.40
C PRO A 128 -11.22 -14.17 -21.88
N VAL A 129 -12.35 -13.60 -22.31
CA VAL A 129 -12.44 -12.21 -22.79
C VAL A 129 -13.18 -11.32 -21.80
N ILE A 130 -14.21 -11.84 -21.16
CA ILE A 130 -14.95 -11.17 -20.08
C ILE A 130 -14.99 -12.10 -18.87
N GLN A 131 -14.61 -11.57 -17.70
CA GLN A 131 -14.67 -12.30 -16.44
C GLN A 131 -15.39 -11.45 -15.38
N GLY A 132 -16.49 -11.96 -14.85
CA GLY A 132 -17.24 -11.39 -13.75
C GLY A 132 -17.74 -9.96 -13.96
N ARG A 133 -17.99 -9.53 -15.21
CA ARG A 133 -18.42 -8.14 -15.50
C ARG A 133 -19.90 -8.05 -15.81
N LYS A 134 -20.55 -7.03 -15.26
CA LYS A 134 -21.94 -6.69 -15.57
C LYS A 134 -22.06 -6.10 -16.97
N GLY A 135 -23.12 -6.49 -17.69
CA GLY A 135 -23.44 -5.90 -18.98
C GLY A 135 -23.92 -6.89 -20.02
N GLU A 136 -24.51 -6.41 -21.10
CA GLU A 136 -24.96 -7.22 -22.24
C GLU A 136 -23.82 -7.66 -23.17
N HIS A 137 -22.67 -7.04 -23.08
CA HIS A 137 -21.42 -7.30 -23.82
C HIS A 137 -21.58 -7.49 -25.35
N LYS A 138 -22.60 -6.85 -25.96
CA LYS A 138 -22.90 -6.99 -27.40
C LYS A 138 -21.72 -6.66 -28.30
N SER A 139 -21.02 -5.55 -28.04
CA SER A 139 -19.86 -5.11 -28.82
C SER A 139 -18.73 -6.17 -28.80
N VAL A 140 -18.47 -6.76 -27.63
CA VAL A 140 -17.44 -7.80 -27.46
C VAL A 140 -17.84 -9.07 -28.25
N ILE A 141 -19.10 -9.49 -28.16
CA ILE A 141 -19.61 -10.63 -28.90
C ILE A 141 -19.52 -10.39 -30.41
N ASP A 142 -19.83 -9.17 -30.87
CA ASP A 142 -19.74 -8.83 -32.29
C ASP A 142 -18.27 -8.77 -32.78
N ASP A 143 -17.35 -8.31 -31.95
CA ASP A 143 -15.92 -8.34 -32.29
C ASP A 143 -15.35 -9.76 -32.36
N ILE A 144 -15.80 -10.66 -31.48
CA ILE A 144 -15.46 -12.09 -31.53
C ILE A 144 -15.98 -12.72 -32.84
N LYS A 145 -17.23 -12.41 -33.28
CA LYS A 145 -17.78 -12.84 -34.54
C LYS A 145 -17.00 -12.34 -35.75
N LYS A 146 -16.62 -11.04 -35.75
CA LYS A 146 -15.82 -10.46 -36.85
C LYS A 146 -14.46 -11.15 -37.00
N LYS A 147 -13.89 -11.64 -35.90
CA LYS A 147 -12.65 -12.43 -35.89
C LYS A 147 -12.84 -13.87 -36.37
N GLY A 148 -14.07 -14.30 -36.74
CA GLY A 148 -14.37 -15.59 -37.33
C GLY A 148 -14.77 -16.70 -36.33
N PHE A 149 -14.87 -16.38 -35.02
CA PHE A 149 -15.26 -17.38 -34.04
C PHE A 149 -16.78 -17.60 -34.01
N LEU A 150 -17.17 -18.87 -34.04
CA LEU A 150 -18.58 -19.25 -34.13
C LEU A 150 -19.21 -19.68 -32.81
N ARG A 151 -18.40 -19.92 -31.78
CA ARG A 151 -18.84 -20.43 -30.49
C ARG A 151 -18.10 -19.75 -29.36
N ALA A 152 -18.80 -19.57 -28.26
CA ALA A 152 -18.20 -19.13 -26.98
C ALA A 152 -18.82 -19.91 -25.83
N ARG A 153 -18.12 -19.98 -24.73
CA ARG A 153 -18.67 -20.42 -23.46
C ARG A 153 -19.14 -19.17 -22.70
N ILE A 154 -20.44 -19.09 -22.44
CA ILE A 154 -21.04 -17.99 -21.67
C ILE A 154 -21.64 -18.60 -20.41
N ASP A 155 -21.24 -18.09 -19.24
CA ASP A 155 -21.71 -18.55 -17.92
C ASP A 155 -21.66 -20.09 -17.82
N LYS A 156 -20.49 -20.67 -18.18
CA LYS A 156 -20.21 -22.12 -18.23
C LYS A 156 -20.95 -22.94 -19.31
N LYS A 157 -21.76 -22.34 -20.18
CA LYS A 157 -22.46 -23.01 -21.24
C LYS A 157 -21.87 -22.66 -22.61
N ILE A 158 -21.59 -23.68 -23.44
CA ILE A 158 -21.12 -23.45 -24.80
C ILE A 158 -22.32 -23.09 -25.67
N VAL A 159 -22.29 -21.89 -26.25
CA VAL A 159 -23.36 -21.35 -27.10
C VAL A 159 -22.83 -20.99 -28.48
N SER A 160 -23.74 -21.00 -29.48
CA SER A 160 -23.43 -20.54 -30.84
C SER A 160 -23.55 -19.01 -30.90
N LEU A 161 -22.53 -18.35 -31.39
CA LEU A 161 -22.53 -16.90 -31.57
C LEU A 161 -23.32 -16.42 -32.81
N ARG A 162 -23.81 -17.33 -33.64
CA ARG A 162 -24.67 -16.96 -34.81
C ARG A 162 -25.99 -16.34 -34.37
N LYS A 163 -26.60 -16.85 -33.29
CA LYS A 163 -27.80 -16.31 -32.64
C LYS A 163 -27.59 -16.38 -31.13
N PRO A 164 -26.83 -15.46 -30.54
CA PRO A 164 -26.62 -15.46 -29.11
C PRO A 164 -27.87 -14.96 -28.39
N ASP A 165 -28.16 -15.58 -27.25
CA ASP A 165 -29.16 -15.05 -26.34
C ASP A 165 -28.73 -13.68 -25.83
N THR A 166 -29.67 -12.77 -25.57
CA THR A 166 -29.39 -11.48 -25.02
C THR A 166 -29.00 -11.63 -23.53
N LEU A 167 -27.79 -11.19 -23.16
CA LEU A 167 -27.32 -11.25 -21.79
C LEU A 167 -28.00 -10.21 -20.90
N GLU A 168 -28.21 -10.54 -19.65
CA GLU A 168 -28.85 -9.64 -18.68
C GLU A 168 -27.91 -8.51 -18.25
N LYS A 169 -28.31 -7.25 -18.49
CA LYS A 169 -27.51 -6.05 -18.23
C LYS A 169 -27.02 -5.93 -16.78
N ASN A 170 -27.77 -6.44 -15.82
CA ASN A 170 -27.52 -6.25 -14.38
C ASN A 170 -26.83 -7.46 -13.72
N LYS A 171 -26.56 -8.52 -14.46
CA LYS A 171 -25.83 -9.71 -13.99
C LYS A 171 -24.37 -9.66 -14.41
N ASN A 172 -23.53 -10.30 -13.61
CA ASN A 172 -22.14 -10.56 -13.97
C ASN A 172 -22.11 -11.75 -14.95
N HIS A 173 -21.34 -11.62 -16.01
CA HIS A 173 -21.16 -12.65 -17.02
C HIS A 173 -19.70 -12.99 -17.21
N ASP A 174 -19.44 -14.26 -17.52
CA ASP A 174 -18.15 -14.77 -17.98
C ASP A 174 -18.29 -15.17 -19.44
N ILE A 175 -17.40 -14.68 -20.32
CA ILE A 175 -17.39 -14.98 -21.75
C ILE A 175 -16.00 -15.48 -22.14
N ASP A 176 -15.91 -16.76 -22.52
CA ASP A 176 -14.70 -17.37 -23.02
C ASP A 176 -14.91 -17.76 -24.49
N VAL A 177 -14.03 -17.31 -25.37
CA VAL A 177 -14.08 -17.69 -26.80
C VAL A 177 -13.61 -19.14 -26.94
N LEU A 178 -14.40 -19.98 -27.60
CA LEU A 178 -13.95 -21.31 -27.95
C LEU A 178 -13.04 -21.22 -29.19
N VAL A 179 -11.75 -21.35 -28.95
CA VAL A 179 -10.72 -21.26 -29.99
C VAL A 179 -10.65 -22.56 -30.79
N ASP A 180 -10.53 -23.70 -30.08
CA ASP A 180 -10.48 -25.01 -30.72
C ASP A 180 -11.07 -26.12 -29.83
N ARG A 181 -11.32 -27.29 -30.44
CA ARG A 181 -11.74 -28.51 -29.77
C ARG A 181 -10.97 -29.69 -30.34
N VAL A 182 -10.15 -30.32 -29.54
CA VAL A 182 -9.28 -31.43 -29.94
C VAL A 182 -9.45 -32.64 -29.03
N VAL A 183 -9.16 -33.84 -29.55
CA VAL A 183 -8.89 -35.02 -28.71
C VAL A 183 -7.39 -35.06 -28.52
N ILE A 184 -6.93 -35.10 -27.26
CA ILE A 184 -5.53 -35.01 -26.90
C ILE A 184 -4.83 -36.34 -27.26
N ASN A 185 -3.93 -36.29 -28.25
CA ASN A 185 -3.03 -37.37 -28.61
C ASN A 185 -1.69 -36.81 -29.05
N LYS A 186 -0.71 -37.65 -29.31
CA LYS A 186 0.64 -37.21 -29.69
C LYS A 186 0.71 -36.47 -31.01
N ASP A 187 -0.21 -36.76 -31.92
CA ASP A 187 -0.21 -36.23 -33.29
C ASP A 187 -0.79 -34.80 -33.36
N VAL A 188 -1.55 -34.38 -32.33
CA VAL A 188 -2.14 -33.03 -32.30
C VAL A 188 -1.25 -31.96 -31.66
N LYS A 189 -0.01 -32.27 -31.31
CA LYS A 189 0.87 -31.36 -30.60
C LYS A 189 0.99 -29.98 -31.29
N SER A 190 1.24 -29.95 -32.61
CA SER A 190 1.36 -28.70 -33.37
C SER A 190 0.07 -27.90 -33.38
N ARG A 191 -1.07 -28.57 -33.63
CA ARG A 191 -2.37 -27.91 -33.62
C ARG A 191 -2.77 -27.41 -32.27
N LEU A 192 -2.44 -28.15 -31.20
CA LEU A 192 -2.67 -27.72 -29.80
C LEU A 192 -1.85 -26.50 -29.47
N LEU A 193 -0.59 -26.44 -29.94
CA LEU A 193 0.29 -25.31 -29.76
C LEU A 193 -0.28 -24.04 -30.39
N GLU A 194 -0.64 -24.10 -31.68
CA GLU A 194 -1.24 -22.98 -32.39
C GLU A 194 -2.54 -22.49 -31.71
N SER A 195 -3.35 -23.41 -31.24
CA SER A 195 -4.62 -23.10 -30.57
C SER A 195 -4.38 -22.46 -29.19
N VAL A 196 -3.38 -22.90 -28.44
CA VAL A 196 -2.98 -22.34 -27.15
C VAL A 196 -2.39 -20.93 -27.34
N GLU A 197 -1.49 -20.74 -28.31
CA GLU A 197 -0.93 -19.42 -28.64
C GLU A 197 -2.03 -18.41 -29.02
N LEU A 198 -2.98 -18.84 -29.86
CA LEU A 198 -4.11 -18.00 -30.25
C LEU A 198 -5.01 -17.66 -29.04
N ALA A 199 -5.26 -18.64 -28.17
CA ALA A 199 -6.06 -18.44 -26.96
C ALA A 199 -5.38 -17.46 -25.99
N LEU A 200 -4.09 -17.61 -25.75
CA LEU A 200 -3.28 -16.71 -24.92
C LEU A 200 -3.29 -15.29 -25.49
N LYS A 201 -3.06 -15.14 -26.79
CA LYS A 201 -3.09 -13.82 -27.46
C LYS A 201 -4.44 -13.11 -27.31
N MET A 202 -5.54 -13.83 -27.43
CA MET A 202 -6.89 -13.27 -27.32
C MET A 202 -7.31 -13.00 -25.88
N GLY A 203 -6.89 -13.87 -24.95
CA GLY A 203 -7.18 -13.80 -23.53
C GLY A 203 -6.24 -12.92 -22.72
N GLY A 204 -5.39 -12.12 -23.41
CA GLY A 204 -4.43 -11.24 -22.72
C GLY A 204 -3.40 -12.02 -21.89
N GLY A 205 -2.88 -13.13 -22.43
CA GLY A 205 -1.92 -14.01 -21.77
C GLY A 205 -2.54 -15.11 -20.93
N ILE A 206 -3.86 -15.33 -21.00
CA ILE A 206 -4.58 -16.37 -20.25
C ILE A 206 -5.28 -17.33 -21.24
N CYS A 207 -5.15 -18.62 -20.97
CA CYS A 207 -5.83 -19.69 -21.69
C CYS A 207 -6.49 -20.63 -20.69
N ILE A 208 -7.70 -21.12 -21.01
CA ILE A 208 -8.41 -22.13 -20.22
C ILE A 208 -8.52 -23.39 -21.08
N ILE A 209 -8.06 -24.50 -20.55
CA ILE A 209 -8.24 -25.82 -21.17
C ILE A 209 -9.30 -26.56 -20.36
N SER A 210 -10.47 -26.78 -20.97
CA SER A 210 -11.56 -27.49 -20.34
C SER A 210 -11.56 -28.94 -20.80
N ILE A 211 -11.28 -29.87 -19.89
CA ILE A 211 -11.21 -31.30 -20.17
C ILE A 211 -12.61 -31.89 -20.07
N ASN A 212 -13.04 -32.53 -21.13
CA ASN A 212 -14.39 -33.16 -21.28
C ASN A 212 -15.55 -32.20 -20.94
N GLY A 213 -15.31 -30.89 -20.94
CA GLY A 213 -16.30 -29.86 -20.56
C GLY A 213 -16.67 -29.86 -19.07
N LYS A 214 -15.86 -30.48 -18.20
CA LYS A 214 -16.13 -30.66 -16.78
C LYS A 214 -15.05 -30.03 -15.89
N GLU A 215 -13.78 -30.22 -16.21
CA GLU A 215 -12.65 -29.73 -15.49
C GLU A 215 -11.94 -28.62 -16.27
N ASP A 216 -11.73 -27.47 -15.64
CA ASP A 216 -11.05 -26.32 -16.24
C ASP A 216 -9.66 -26.16 -15.65
N PHE A 217 -8.65 -26.14 -16.52
CA PHE A 217 -7.26 -25.83 -16.18
C PHE A 217 -6.93 -24.45 -16.78
N MET A 218 -6.58 -23.51 -15.91
CA MET A 218 -6.18 -22.17 -16.33
C MET A 218 -4.66 -22.11 -16.46
N PHE A 219 -4.19 -21.67 -17.61
CA PHE A 219 -2.79 -21.45 -17.92
C PHE A 219 -2.54 -19.98 -18.24
N SER A 220 -1.34 -19.50 -17.98
CA SER A 220 -1.01 -18.10 -18.19
C SER A 220 0.45 -17.92 -18.59
N GLU A 221 0.68 -17.03 -19.56
CA GLU A 221 2.01 -16.49 -19.86
C GLU A 221 2.47 -15.50 -18.78
N HIS A 222 1.55 -15.03 -17.91
CA HIS A 222 1.88 -14.25 -16.73
C HIS A 222 2.23 -15.17 -15.57
N PHE A 223 2.79 -14.60 -14.51
CA PHE A 223 3.02 -15.34 -13.27
C PHE A 223 1.69 -15.79 -12.65
N ALA A 224 1.37 -17.07 -12.73
CA ALA A 224 0.15 -17.66 -12.18
C ALA A 224 0.44 -18.95 -11.41
N CYS A 225 -0.30 -19.19 -10.33
CA CYS A 225 -0.19 -20.43 -9.57
C CYS A 225 -1.01 -21.54 -10.27
N ALA A 226 -0.38 -22.69 -10.54
CA ALA A 226 -1.06 -23.83 -11.16
C ALA A 226 -2.18 -24.42 -10.28
N TYR A 227 -2.12 -24.25 -8.96
CA TYR A 227 -3.10 -24.78 -7.99
C TYR A 227 -4.14 -23.73 -7.55
N HIS A 228 -3.83 -22.43 -7.71
CA HIS A 228 -4.70 -21.31 -7.36
C HIS A 228 -4.76 -20.35 -8.55
N PRO A 229 -5.53 -20.69 -9.61
CA PRO A 229 -5.49 -19.94 -10.88
C PRO A 229 -5.92 -18.48 -10.78
N TYR A 230 -6.68 -18.13 -9.73
CA TYR A 230 -7.05 -16.74 -9.43
C TYR A 230 -5.89 -15.89 -8.88
N ILE A 231 -4.78 -16.56 -8.49
CA ILE A 231 -3.56 -15.89 -8.06
C ILE A 231 -2.69 -15.68 -9.29
N MET A 232 -2.79 -14.48 -9.85
CA MET A 232 -1.99 -14.03 -10.98
C MET A 232 -1.25 -12.76 -10.61
N LEU A 233 0.03 -12.71 -10.96
CA LEU A 233 0.87 -11.53 -10.82
C LEU A 233 1.15 -10.97 -12.22
N SER A 234 0.96 -9.67 -12.36
CA SER A 234 1.46 -8.96 -13.54
C SER A 234 3.00 -9.01 -13.58
N ASP A 235 3.59 -8.59 -14.68
CA ASP A 235 5.03 -8.45 -14.77
C ASP A 235 5.61 -7.72 -13.56
N LEU A 236 6.69 -8.27 -13.02
CA LEU A 236 7.39 -7.65 -11.90
C LEU A 236 7.98 -6.31 -12.38
N LYS A 237 7.52 -5.23 -11.81
CA LYS A 237 7.99 -3.87 -12.11
C LYS A 237 8.39 -3.17 -10.81
N PRO A 238 9.43 -2.31 -10.81
CA PRO A 238 9.90 -1.63 -9.60
C PRO A 238 8.80 -0.88 -8.83
N ARG A 239 7.76 -0.38 -9.53
CA ARG A 239 6.62 0.30 -8.92
C ARG A 239 5.77 -0.59 -8.01
N MET A 240 5.80 -1.93 -8.19
CA MET A 240 5.09 -2.89 -7.33
C MET A 240 5.69 -2.96 -5.92
N PHE A 241 6.96 -2.65 -5.79
CA PHE A 241 7.72 -2.65 -4.54
C PHE A 241 7.81 -1.26 -3.90
N SER A 242 7.07 -0.28 -4.43
CA SER A 242 7.04 1.08 -3.90
C SER A 242 5.79 1.28 -3.04
N PHE A 243 5.97 1.54 -1.76
CA PHE A 243 4.88 1.93 -0.86
C PHE A 243 4.41 3.38 -1.06
N ASN A 244 5.09 4.17 -1.91
CA ASN A 244 4.64 5.50 -2.36
C ASN A 244 3.82 5.44 -3.66
N SER A 245 3.67 4.26 -4.26
CA SER A 245 2.91 4.05 -5.48
C SER A 245 1.62 3.27 -5.19
N PRO A 246 0.47 3.64 -5.77
CA PRO A 246 -0.78 2.88 -5.63
C PRO A 246 -0.66 1.42 -6.11
N TYR A 247 0.32 1.13 -6.96
CA TYR A 247 0.59 -0.23 -7.46
C TYR A 247 1.17 -1.15 -6.40
N GLY A 248 2.02 -0.62 -5.50
CA GLY A 248 2.69 -1.40 -4.46
C GLY A 248 2.21 -1.13 -3.05
N ALA A 249 1.63 0.03 -2.78
CA ALA A 249 1.18 0.42 -1.44
C ALA A 249 0.06 -0.48 -0.92
N CYS A 250 0.13 -0.87 0.35
CA CYS A 250 -0.96 -1.53 1.04
C CYS A 250 -2.22 -0.67 0.99
N GLN A 251 -3.33 -1.21 0.50
CA GLN A 251 -4.58 -0.48 0.32
C GLN A 251 -5.23 -0.03 1.64
N GLN A 252 -4.99 -0.76 2.74
CA GLN A 252 -5.57 -0.46 4.04
C GLN A 252 -4.92 0.76 4.71
N CYS A 253 -3.61 0.96 4.54
CA CYS A 253 -2.86 2.04 5.17
C CYS A 253 -2.19 3.00 4.18
N ASP A 254 -2.49 2.90 2.91
CA ASP A 254 -1.89 3.72 1.84
C ASP A 254 -0.35 3.80 1.90
N GLY A 255 0.28 2.67 2.22
CA GLY A 255 1.74 2.57 2.31
C GLY A 255 2.35 3.18 3.57
N LEU A 256 1.57 3.55 4.57
CA LEU A 256 2.08 4.10 5.83
C LEU A 256 2.64 3.02 6.77
N GLY A 257 2.14 1.78 6.69
CA GLY A 257 2.48 0.68 7.58
C GLY A 257 1.76 0.71 8.92
N TYR A 258 1.04 1.78 9.22
CA TYR A 258 0.26 1.95 10.44
C TYR A 258 -1.09 2.61 10.12
N ILE A 259 -2.03 2.42 11.03
CA ILE A 259 -3.35 3.04 10.97
C ILE A 259 -3.48 3.93 12.20
N THR A 260 -3.97 5.13 11.99
CA THR A 260 -4.33 6.05 13.07
C THR A 260 -5.84 6.01 13.23
N GLU A 261 -6.31 5.65 14.39
CA GLU A 261 -7.74 5.53 14.69
C GLU A 261 -8.07 6.14 16.05
N ILE A 262 -9.35 6.51 16.24
CA ILE A 262 -9.81 6.99 17.54
C ILE A 262 -9.71 5.84 18.53
N ASP A 263 -8.97 6.08 19.61
CA ASP A 263 -8.72 5.11 20.67
C ASP A 263 -9.77 5.21 21.76
N PRO A 264 -10.55 4.15 22.02
CA PRO A 264 -11.53 4.15 23.09
C PRO A 264 -10.94 4.48 24.47
N GLU A 265 -9.69 4.10 24.74
CA GLU A 265 -9.02 4.39 26.01
C GLU A 265 -8.64 5.87 26.15
N LEU A 266 -8.32 6.54 25.06
CA LEU A 266 -8.09 7.99 25.04
C LEU A 266 -9.41 8.78 25.10
N VAL A 267 -10.50 8.21 24.56
CA VAL A 267 -11.86 8.77 24.65
C VAL A 267 -12.39 8.64 26.07
N VAL A 268 -12.12 7.52 26.75
CA VAL A 268 -12.53 7.25 28.14
C VAL A 268 -11.31 6.92 29.01
N PRO A 269 -10.49 7.89 29.34
CA PRO A 269 -9.20 7.66 30.00
C PRO A 269 -9.33 7.21 31.46
N ASN A 270 -10.49 7.44 32.09
CA ASN A 270 -10.77 7.00 33.46
C ASN A 270 -12.16 6.36 33.56
N ASN A 271 -12.18 5.03 33.55
CA ASN A 271 -13.40 4.23 33.61
C ASN A 271 -14.09 4.23 34.96
N LYS A 272 -13.48 4.80 36.02
CA LYS A 272 -14.09 5.00 37.35
C LYS A 272 -14.94 6.26 37.41
N LYS A 273 -14.83 7.17 36.46
CA LYS A 273 -15.68 8.35 36.34
C LYS A 273 -17.05 7.99 35.74
N SER A 274 -18.06 8.76 36.10
CA SER A 274 -19.40 8.71 35.51
C SER A 274 -19.52 9.72 34.34
N LEU A 275 -20.62 9.63 33.57
CA LEU A 275 -20.87 10.61 32.48
C LEU A 275 -21.02 12.05 33.03
N ILE A 276 -21.56 12.22 34.25
CA ILE A 276 -21.59 13.53 34.92
C ILE A 276 -20.18 14.03 35.24
N GLN A 277 -19.25 13.13 35.55
CA GLN A 277 -17.88 13.41 35.93
C GLN A 277 -16.93 13.44 34.70
N GLU A 278 -17.47 13.60 33.51
CA GLU A 278 -16.69 13.66 32.25
C GLU A 278 -15.91 12.36 31.96
N ALA A 279 -16.53 11.20 32.11
CA ALA A 279 -15.93 9.92 31.73
C ALA A 279 -15.52 9.92 30.25
N ILE A 280 -16.31 10.55 29.39
CA ILE A 280 -16.07 10.65 27.95
C ILE A 280 -15.54 12.05 27.62
N ARG A 281 -14.23 12.19 27.51
CA ARG A 281 -13.57 13.49 27.32
C ARG A 281 -14.09 14.31 26.13
N PRO A 282 -14.30 13.74 24.91
CA PRO A 282 -14.72 14.54 23.75
C PRO A 282 -16.07 15.24 23.89
N ILE A 283 -16.97 14.70 24.70
CA ILE A 283 -18.33 15.26 24.86
C ILE A 283 -18.53 15.97 26.21
N GLY A 284 -17.55 15.89 27.11
CA GLY A 284 -17.57 16.55 28.41
C GLY A 284 -18.62 16.03 29.37
N SER A 285 -18.96 16.83 30.41
CA SER A 285 -19.96 16.47 31.44
C SER A 285 -21.36 16.36 30.86
N GLN A 286 -22.01 15.21 31.10
CA GLN A 286 -23.34 14.90 30.59
C GLN A 286 -24.34 14.79 31.76
N PRO A 287 -25.66 15.06 31.56
CA PRO A 287 -26.36 15.20 30.26
C PRO A 287 -26.56 16.65 29.78
N LYS A 288 -25.54 17.42 29.56
CA LYS A 288 -25.67 18.81 29.06
C LYS A 288 -25.47 18.93 27.57
N GLY A 289 -26.06 19.97 26.96
CA GLY A 289 -25.87 20.32 25.55
C GLY A 289 -26.46 19.31 24.56
N PHE A 290 -25.98 19.40 23.33
CA PHE A 290 -26.48 18.61 22.18
C PHE A 290 -26.31 17.10 22.39
N HIS A 291 -25.15 16.67 22.81
CA HIS A 291 -24.89 15.24 23.14
C HIS A 291 -25.74 14.76 24.32
N GLY A 292 -25.94 15.62 25.31
CA GLY A 292 -26.79 15.30 26.45
C GLY A 292 -28.26 15.03 26.08
N ASN A 293 -28.80 15.78 25.10
CA ASN A 293 -30.17 15.54 24.61
C ASN A 293 -30.26 14.16 23.94
N LYS A 294 -29.28 13.82 23.10
CA LYS A 294 -29.20 12.50 22.44
C LYS A 294 -29.03 11.36 23.45
N LEU A 295 -28.16 11.53 24.45
CA LEU A 295 -27.96 10.53 25.49
C LEU A 295 -29.20 10.36 26.41
N ARG A 296 -29.98 11.42 26.67
CA ARG A 296 -31.26 11.32 27.34
C ARG A 296 -32.30 10.53 26.54
N ALA A 297 -32.34 10.76 25.23
CA ALA A 297 -33.20 9.99 24.34
C ALA A 297 -32.77 8.51 24.31
N LEU A 298 -31.48 8.22 24.32
CA LEU A 298 -30.96 6.87 24.44
C LEU A 298 -31.33 6.22 25.81
N ALA A 299 -31.22 6.98 26.89
CA ALA A 299 -31.55 6.50 28.23
C ALA A 299 -33.03 6.14 28.40
N ARG A 300 -33.93 6.62 27.55
CA ARG A 300 -35.34 6.18 27.51
C ARG A 300 -35.53 4.77 26.94
N LYS A 301 -34.64 4.34 26.10
CA LYS A 301 -34.71 3.03 25.41
C LYS A 301 -33.75 1.98 25.98
N HIS A 302 -32.68 2.42 26.62
CA HIS A 302 -31.63 1.55 27.19
C HIS A 302 -31.36 1.92 28.66
N PRO A 303 -30.94 0.96 29.52
CA PRO A 303 -30.71 1.20 30.97
C PRO A 303 -29.42 2.02 31.19
N LEU A 304 -29.40 3.28 30.72
CA LEU A 304 -28.29 4.21 30.85
C LEU A 304 -28.43 5.08 32.11
N SER A 305 -27.47 4.98 33.00
CA SER A 305 -27.32 5.87 34.17
C SER A 305 -26.19 6.85 33.97
N PHE A 306 -26.47 8.15 34.17
CA PHE A 306 -25.46 9.19 34.05
C PHE A 306 -24.52 9.29 35.26
N SER A 307 -24.97 8.78 36.44
CA SER A 307 -24.22 8.85 37.70
C SER A 307 -23.38 7.61 38.00
N LYS A 308 -23.69 6.48 37.38
CA LYS A 308 -22.86 5.27 37.54
C LYS A 308 -21.48 5.42 36.88
N PRO A 309 -20.41 4.91 37.53
CA PRO A 309 -19.11 4.81 36.88
C PRO A 309 -19.17 4.09 35.54
N TRP A 310 -18.34 4.50 34.58
CA TRP A 310 -18.31 3.93 33.23
C TRP A 310 -18.13 2.41 33.21
N ASN A 311 -17.23 1.89 34.05
CA ASN A 311 -16.98 0.44 34.18
C ASN A 311 -18.16 -0.36 34.76
N GLN A 312 -19.13 0.29 35.41
CA GLN A 312 -20.34 -0.34 35.95
C GLN A 312 -21.52 -0.27 34.98
N LEU A 313 -21.42 0.43 33.86
CA LEU A 313 -22.37 0.37 32.75
C LEU A 313 -22.25 -0.97 32.04
N SER A 314 -23.37 -1.51 31.55
CA SER A 314 -23.33 -2.75 30.76
C SER A 314 -22.46 -2.59 29.53
N THR A 315 -21.86 -3.67 29.06
CA THR A 315 -21.03 -3.66 27.84
C THR A 315 -21.81 -3.18 26.63
N GLU A 316 -23.09 -3.59 26.54
CA GLU A 316 -24.01 -3.13 25.48
C GLU A 316 -24.16 -1.61 25.48
N VAL A 317 -24.48 -1.00 26.61
CA VAL A 317 -24.66 0.45 26.74
C VAL A 317 -23.34 1.19 26.39
N ARG A 318 -22.22 0.70 26.89
CA ARG A 318 -20.90 1.28 26.56
C ARG A 318 -20.60 1.23 25.05
N THR A 319 -20.92 0.10 24.43
CA THR A 319 -20.74 -0.09 22.97
C THR A 319 -21.63 0.86 22.19
N ILE A 320 -22.91 0.99 22.57
CA ILE A 320 -23.86 1.91 21.94
C ILE A 320 -23.36 3.36 22.06
N ILE A 321 -22.90 3.77 23.23
CA ILE A 321 -22.40 5.14 23.42
C ILE A 321 -21.18 5.43 22.55
N LEU A 322 -20.22 4.51 22.50
CA LEU A 322 -18.98 4.69 21.75
C LEU A 322 -19.17 4.54 20.24
N TYR A 323 -19.91 3.54 19.79
CA TYR A 323 -19.96 3.13 18.38
C TYR A 323 -21.30 3.39 17.69
N GLY A 324 -22.31 3.80 18.45
CA GLY A 324 -23.63 4.12 17.92
C GLY A 324 -24.58 2.95 17.86
N LEU A 325 -25.79 3.26 17.42
CA LEU A 325 -26.90 2.31 17.25
C LEU A 325 -27.43 2.48 15.81
N LYS A 326 -26.92 1.71 14.88
CA LYS A 326 -27.29 1.80 13.46
C LYS A 326 -28.76 1.38 13.24
N GLY A 327 -29.48 2.13 12.41
CA GLY A 327 -30.85 1.81 12.02
C GLY A 327 -31.92 2.09 13.08
N HIS A 328 -31.55 2.71 14.20
CA HIS A 328 -32.49 3.05 15.26
C HIS A 328 -32.60 4.56 15.46
N ASN A 329 -33.72 5.10 15.09
CA ASN A 329 -34.06 6.51 15.33
C ASN A 329 -34.41 6.76 16.79
N LEU A 330 -33.89 7.86 17.30
CA LEU A 330 -34.17 8.40 18.62
C LEU A 330 -34.98 9.68 18.50
N ASP A 331 -36.03 9.85 19.28
CA ASP A 331 -36.75 11.09 19.41
C ASP A 331 -36.00 11.98 20.40
N ILE A 332 -35.35 12.99 19.87
CA ILE A 332 -34.44 13.85 20.61
C ILE A 332 -35.11 15.18 20.90
N ASP A 333 -35.45 15.38 22.19
CA ASP A 333 -36.03 16.62 22.64
C ASP A 333 -34.93 17.67 22.84
N PHE A 334 -35.20 18.86 22.39
CA PHE A 334 -34.37 20.00 22.72
C PHE A 334 -35.27 21.17 23.15
N LYS A 335 -34.80 21.86 24.18
CA LYS A 335 -35.44 23.03 24.72
C LYS A 335 -34.39 24.12 24.89
N ASN A 336 -34.59 25.22 24.19
CA ASN A 336 -33.79 26.42 24.37
C ASN A 336 -34.70 27.57 24.78
N LYS A 337 -34.12 28.68 25.25
CA LYS A 337 -34.93 29.85 25.73
C LYS A 337 -35.94 30.39 24.69
N LYS A 338 -35.65 30.17 23.40
CA LYS A 338 -36.43 30.69 22.26
C LYS A 338 -37.20 29.64 21.49
N TRP A 339 -36.90 28.35 21.68
CA TRP A 339 -37.49 27.29 20.87
C TRP A 339 -37.44 25.93 21.60
N SER A 340 -38.50 25.15 21.43
CA SER A 340 -38.57 23.77 21.91
C SER A 340 -39.17 22.90 20.81
N GLY A 341 -38.63 21.71 20.65
CA GLY A 341 -39.10 20.75 19.65
C GLY A 341 -38.45 19.38 19.82
N THR A 342 -39.01 18.43 19.09
CA THR A 342 -38.49 17.07 19.02
C THR A 342 -38.07 16.83 17.56
N TYR A 343 -36.89 16.29 17.32
CA TYR A 343 -36.52 15.78 16.03
C TYR A 343 -36.08 14.35 16.12
N THR A 344 -36.32 13.58 15.07
CA THR A 344 -35.93 12.20 14.99
C THR A 344 -34.55 12.09 14.32
N GLY A 345 -33.62 11.46 15.00
CA GLY A 345 -32.24 11.28 14.49
C GLY A 345 -31.55 10.07 15.11
N GLU A 346 -30.45 9.68 14.52
CA GLU A 346 -29.65 8.56 14.99
C GLU A 346 -28.58 9.00 15.99
N TRP A 347 -28.21 8.07 16.88
CA TRP A 347 -27.00 8.17 17.67
C TRP A 347 -25.85 7.47 16.92
N GLU A 348 -25.00 8.25 16.24
CA GLU A 348 -23.89 7.69 15.47
C GLU A 348 -22.75 7.12 16.34
N GLY A 349 -22.71 7.47 17.63
CA GLY A 349 -21.62 7.12 18.54
C GLY A 349 -20.51 8.18 18.57
N VAL A 350 -19.79 8.22 19.70
CA VAL A 350 -18.72 9.22 19.91
C VAL A 350 -17.55 8.98 18.94
N ILE A 351 -17.16 7.74 18.74
CA ILE A 351 -16.01 7.39 17.88
C ILE A 351 -16.31 7.67 16.40
N PRO A 352 -17.42 7.20 15.81
CA PRO A 352 -17.79 7.55 14.44
C PRO A 352 -17.99 9.05 14.22
N GLU A 353 -18.55 9.77 15.21
CA GLU A 353 -18.69 11.22 15.14
C GLU A 353 -17.33 11.91 15.03
N LEU A 354 -16.36 11.54 15.88
CA LEU A 354 -15.00 12.08 15.83
C LEU A 354 -14.32 11.74 14.51
N GLN A 355 -14.46 10.50 14.01
CA GLN A 355 -13.90 10.09 12.71
C GLN A 355 -14.48 10.90 11.56
N ARG A 356 -15.80 11.10 11.54
CA ARG A 356 -16.48 11.92 10.52
C ARG A 356 -16.01 13.37 10.60
N ARG A 357 -15.98 13.96 11.79
CA ARG A 357 -15.51 15.33 12.00
C ARG A 357 -14.06 15.51 11.59
N TYR A 358 -13.18 14.56 11.87
CA TYR A 358 -11.78 14.59 11.46
C TYR A 358 -11.60 14.65 9.95
N LYS A 359 -12.44 13.89 9.22
CA LYS A 359 -12.42 13.86 7.74
C LYS A 359 -13.00 15.13 7.12
N GLN A 360 -14.01 15.74 7.75
CA GLN A 360 -14.76 16.88 7.19
C GLN A 360 -14.21 18.24 7.59
N THR A 361 -13.51 18.33 8.74
CA THR A 361 -13.05 19.63 9.24
C THR A 361 -11.86 20.17 8.46
N GLN A 362 -11.91 21.47 8.14
CA GLN A 362 -10.78 22.24 7.62
C GLN A 362 -10.04 23.00 8.72
N SER A 363 -10.60 23.06 9.93
CA SER A 363 -9.97 23.76 11.07
C SER A 363 -8.80 22.95 11.63
N TYR A 364 -7.62 23.54 11.57
CA TYR A 364 -6.41 22.94 12.16
C TYR A 364 -6.55 22.68 13.67
N GLY A 365 -7.18 23.59 14.41
CA GLY A 365 -7.41 23.45 15.85
C GLY A 365 -8.31 22.26 16.19
N ILE A 366 -9.43 22.07 15.44
CA ILE A 366 -10.33 20.95 15.64
C ILE A 366 -9.64 19.63 15.27
N ARG A 367 -8.90 19.60 14.15
CA ARG A 367 -8.14 18.42 13.74
C ARG A 367 -7.15 17.99 14.80
N ARG A 368 -6.31 18.94 15.29
CA ARG A 368 -5.33 18.68 16.34
C ARG A 368 -5.96 18.23 17.65
N TRP A 369 -7.12 18.78 18.00
CA TRP A 369 -7.87 18.36 19.18
C TRP A 369 -8.36 16.91 19.05
N ILE A 370 -8.90 16.50 17.87
CA ILE A 370 -9.33 15.12 17.61
C ILE A 370 -8.12 14.17 17.63
N GLU A 371 -6.98 14.59 17.05
CA GLU A 371 -5.73 13.81 17.07
C GLU A 371 -5.28 13.45 18.50
N GLY A 372 -5.65 14.25 19.51
CA GLY A 372 -5.42 13.93 20.92
C GLY A 372 -6.20 12.71 21.44
N PHE A 373 -7.16 12.21 20.68
CA PHE A 373 -7.93 10.98 20.94
C PHE A 373 -7.56 9.84 19.98
N MET A 374 -6.50 9.98 19.22
CA MET A 374 -6.06 8.96 18.27
C MET A 374 -4.82 8.24 18.78
N SER A 375 -4.78 6.95 18.56
CA SER A 375 -3.58 6.12 18.69
C SER A 375 -3.16 5.55 17.36
N THR A 376 -1.91 5.15 17.28
CA THR A 376 -1.32 4.57 16.08
C THR A 376 -1.01 3.11 16.34
N ARG A 377 -1.57 2.22 15.53
CA ARG A 377 -1.29 0.79 15.57
C ARG A 377 -0.74 0.28 14.23
N LYS A 378 -0.01 -0.82 14.28
CA LYS A 378 0.43 -1.47 13.04
C LYS A 378 -0.77 -1.85 12.17
N CYS A 379 -0.64 -1.66 10.87
CA CYS A 379 -1.68 -2.04 9.91
C CYS A 379 -1.84 -3.56 9.88
N ASP A 380 -3.05 -4.06 10.09
CA ASP A 380 -3.33 -5.51 10.08
C ASP A 380 -3.11 -6.14 8.71
N GLY A 381 -3.43 -5.41 7.63
CA GLY A 381 -3.31 -5.90 6.27
C GLY A 381 -1.87 -6.12 5.82
N CYS A 382 -0.95 -5.22 6.18
CA CYS A 382 0.47 -5.37 5.81
C CYS A 382 1.39 -5.65 7.00
N LYS A 383 0.86 -5.77 8.21
CA LYS A 383 1.63 -6.01 9.45
C LYS A 383 2.83 -5.07 9.62
N GLY A 384 2.68 -3.81 9.16
CA GLY A 384 3.73 -2.80 9.20
C GLY A 384 4.64 -2.73 7.97
N LYS A 385 4.58 -3.69 7.05
CA LYS A 385 5.46 -3.80 5.87
C LYS A 385 5.16 -2.78 4.75
N ARG A 386 4.05 -2.04 4.81
CA ARG A 386 3.63 -0.97 3.90
C ARG A 386 3.21 -1.39 2.50
N LEU A 387 3.53 -2.60 2.06
CA LEU A 387 3.30 -3.12 0.72
C LEU A 387 2.07 -4.02 0.62
N LYS A 388 1.57 -4.20 -0.60
CA LYS A 388 0.54 -5.19 -0.92
C LYS A 388 1.04 -6.61 -0.71
N GLU A 389 0.13 -7.53 -0.43
CA GLU A 389 0.41 -8.95 -0.28
C GLU A 389 1.14 -9.54 -1.50
N SER A 390 0.71 -9.20 -2.70
CA SER A 390 1.36 -9.65 -3.94
C SER A 390 2.85 -9.27 -4.03
N SER A 391 3.23 -8.08 -3.53
CA SER A 391 4.62 -7.64 -3.51
C SER A 391 5.44 -8.34 -2.41
N MET A 392 4.77 -8.71 -1.30
CA MET A 392 5.40 -9.41 -0.17
C MET A 392 5.68 -10.89 -0.46
N HIS A 393 5.02 -11.47 -1.49
CA HIS A 393 5.26 -12.85 -1.91
C HIS A 393 6.26 -12.97 -3.07
N VAL A 394 6.95 -11.89 -3.41
CA VAL A 394 8.13 -11.93 -4.27
C VAL A 394 9.37 -12.02 -3.39
N LYS A 395 10.18 -13.04 -3.57
CA LYS A 395 11.34 -13.35 -2.73
C LYS A 395 12.64 -13.38 -3.53
N ILE A 396 13.71 -12.99 -2.89
CA ILE A 396 15.07 -13.29 -3.29
C ILE A 396 15.60 -14.23 -2.22
N ASP A 397 15.99 -15.44 -2.61
CA ASP A 397 16.22 -16.55 -1.71
C ASP A 397 14.96 -16.79 -0.82
N ALA A 398 15.03 -16.69 0.47
CA ALA A 398 13.89 -16.84 1.37
C ALA A 398 13.21 -15.51 1.77
N GLU A 399 13.83 -14.35 1.47
CA GLU A 399 13.45 -13.04 1.99
C GLU A 399 12.64 -12.21 0.99
N ASN A 400 11.54 -11.62 1.44
CA ASN A 400 10.85 -10.58 0.70
C ASN A 400 11.39 -9.19 1.07
N ILE A 401 11.10 -8.19 0.24
CA ILE A 401 11.62 -6.83 0.43
C ILE A 401 11.22 -6.20 1.78
N GLY A 402 10.02 -6.52 2.30
CA GLY A 402 9.55 -5.98 3.57
C GLY A 402 10.26 -6.60 4.77
N ASP A 403 10.52 -7.89 4.74
CA ASP A 403 11.26 -8.60 5.79
C ASP A 403 12.72 -8.17 5.78
N LEU A 404 13.32 -8.06 4.61
CA LEU A 404 14.68 -7.56 4.44
C LEU A 404 14.83 -6.12 4.99
N CYS A 405 13.90 -5.22 4.67
CA CYS A 405 13.93 -3.84 5.19
C CYS A 405 13.71 -3.75 6.71
N SER A 406 13.16 -4.78 7.35
CA SER A 406 12.95 -4.83 8.80
C SER A 406 14.14 -5.41 9.57
N LYS A 407 15.10 -6.00 8.88
CA LYS A 407 16.39 -6.41 9.47
C LYS A 407 17.21 -5.17 9.84
N ASN A 408 18.10 -5.27 10.80
CA ASN A 408 19.10 -4.23 11.02
C ASN A 408 20.06 -4.17 9.82
N ILE A 409 20.76 -3.05 9.68
CA ILE A 409 21.64 -2.80 8.53
C ILE A 409 22.76 -3.84 8.41
N GLU A 410 23.27 -4.32 9.54
CA GLU A 410 24.32 -5.33 9.60
C GLU A 410 23.81 -6.68 9.07
N ASP A 411 22.65 -7.16 9.56
CA ASP A 411 22.02 -8.41 9.08
C ASP A 411 21.59 -8.30 7.60
N ALA A 412 21.16 -7.11 7.16
CA ALA A 412 20.83 -6.88 5.76
C ALA A 412 22.09 -6.95 4.86
N LEU A 413 23.23 -6.45 5.32
CA LEU A 413 24.50 -6.59 4.60
C LEU A 413 24.94 -8.04 4.53
N GLN A 414 24.91 -8.76 5.67
CA GLN A 414 25.25 -10.16 5.74
C GLN A 414 24.43 -11.01 4.78
N PHE A 415 23.10 -10.77 4.72
CA PHE A 415 22.23 -11.44 3.74
C PHE A 415 22.74 -11.28 2.31
N PHE A 416 23.16 -10.07 1.91
CA PHE A 416 23.67 -9.86 0.55
C PHE A 416 25.10 -10.39 0.34
N GLU A 417 25.90 -10.54 1.38
CA GLU A 417 27.23 -11.17 1.27
C GLU A 417 27.13 -12.67 1.06
N GLU A 418 26.17 -13.32 1.72
CA GLU A 418 25.91 -14.75 1.63
C GLU A 418 25.08 -15.14 0.39
N PHE A 419 24.39 -14.16 -0.23
CA PHE A 419 23.52 -14.41 -1.37
C PHE A 419 24.32 -14.76 -2.63
N GLU A 420 24.12 -15.99 -3.14
CA GLU A 420 24.70 -16.45 -4.40
C GLU A 420 23.80 -16.11 -5.59
N ILE A 421 24.33 -15.32 -6.51
CA ILE A 421 23.61 -14.93 -7.74
C ILE A 421 23.72 -16.06 -8.76
N SER A 422 22.59 -16.43 -9.38
CA SER A 422 22.61 -17.34 -10.52
C SER A 422 23.39 -16.74 -11.71
N LYS A 423 24.01 -17.60 -12.54
CA LYS A 423 24.77 -17.11 -13.73
C LYS A 423 23.91 -16.30 -14.69
N SER A 424 22.61 -16.61 -14.77
CA SER A 424 21.65 -15.89 -15.62
C SER A 424 21.33 -14.49 -15.13
N ASP A 425 21.36 -14.27 -13.82
CA ASP A 425 20.96 -13.02 -13.17
C ASP A 425 22.14 -12.11 -12.87
N HIS A 426 23.37 -12.63 -13.02
CA HIS A 426 24.61 -11.94 -12.64
C HIS A 426 24.76 -10.59 -13.36
N ASP A 427 24.57 -10.54 -14.67
CA ASP A 427 24.75 -9.32 -15.47
C ASP A 427 23.76 -8.20 -15.08
N ILE A 428 22.59 -8.58 -14.57
CA ILE A 428 21.54 -7.64 -14.19
C ILE A 428 21.69 -7.20 -12.72
N ALA A 429 22.00 -8.14 -11.83
CA ALA A 429 21.99 -7.92 -10.39
C ALA A 429 23.30 -7.36 -9.84
N ASP A 430 24.45 -7.65 -10.43
CA ASP A 430 25.78 -7.32 -9.90
C ASP A 430 25.96 -5.82 -9.64
N GLY A 431 25.61 -4.97 -10.61
CA GLY A 431 25.69 -3.52 -10.46
C GLY A 431 24.80 -2.98 -9.34
N ILE A 432 23.56 -3.52 -9.21
CA ILE A 432 22.61 -3.11 -8.19
C ILE A 432 23.12 -3.54 -6.79
N LEU A 433 23.61 -4.77 -6.68
CA LEU A 433 24.10 -5.30 -5.40
C LEU A 433 25.36 -4.58 -4.93
N LYS A 434 26.27 -4.22 -5.82
CA LYS A 434 27.44 -3.39 -5.47
C LYS A 434 27.04 -2.06 -4.84
N GLU A 435 26.04 -1.38 -5.42
CA GLU A 435 25.55 -0.12 -4.86
C GLU A 435 24.83 -0.31 -3.52
N VAL A 436 24.01 -1.37 -3.38
CA VAL A 436 23.36 -1.69 -2.10
C VAL A 436 24.39 -1.97 -1.01
N LYS A 437 25.35 -2.87 -1.28
CA LYS A 437 26.43 -3.22 -0.35
C LYS A 437 27.27 -2.00 0.04
N LYS A 438 27.62 -1.15 -0.93
CA LYS A 438 28.38 0.09 -0.70
C LYS A 438 27.66 1.02 0.29
N ARG A 439 26.35 1.25 0.09
CA ARG A 439 25.53 2.10 0.98
C ARG A 439 25.33 1.51 2.36
N LEU A 440 25.08 0.19 2.45
CA LEU A 440 24.96 -0.50 3.73
C LEU A 440 26.27 -0.42 4.52
N ASN A 441 27.41 -0.71 3.90
CA ASN A 441 28.73 -0.57 4.51
C ASN A 441 29.00 0.87 5.01
N PHE A 442 28.62 1.88 4.21
CA PHE A 442 28.77 3.25 4.65
C PHE A 442 27.95 3.53 5.93
N LEU A 443 26.70 3.06 6.00
CA LEU A 443 25.85 3.23 7.20
C LEU A 443 26.46 2.53 8.44
N ILE A 444 27.09 1.37 8.26
CA ILE A 444 27.83 0.68 9.34
C ILE A 444 29.02 1.52 9.76
N ASN A 445 29.82 2.04 8.84
CA ASN A 445 31.02 2.84 9.11
C ASN A 445 30.70 4.14 9.88
N VAL A 446 29.51 4.71 9.68
CA VAL A 446 29.07 5.89 10.47
C VAL A 446 28.35 5.51 11.77
N GLY A 447 28.40 4.20 12.16
CA GLY A 447 27.85 3.71 13.43
C GLY A 447 26.34 3.63 13.49
N LEU A 448 25.68 3.25 12.39
CA LEU A 448 24.22 3.09 12.28
C LEU A 448 23.80 1.64 12.00
N SER A 449 24.65 0.63 12.30
CA SER A 449 24.40 -0.78 12.04
C SER A 449 23.12 -1.33 12.68
N TYR A 450 22.72 -0.77 13.82
CA TYR A 450 21.55 -1.17 14.59
C TYR A 450 20.20 -0.67 14.03
N LEU A 451 20.20 0.28 13.11
CA LEU A 451 18.97 0.81 12.50
C LEU A 451 18.41 -0.19 11.47
N THR A 452 17.10 -0.11 11.24
CA THR A 452 16.43 -0.84 10.16
C THR A 452 16.12 0.07 8.99
N LEU A 453 16.09 -0.46 7.76
CA LEU A 453 15.79 0.33 6.55
C LEU A 453 14.35 0.86 6.54
N ASP A 454 13.42 0.17 7.20
CA ASP A 454 12.01 0.57 7.33
C ASP A 454 11.77 1.61 8.44
N ARG A 455 12.80 1.94 9.25
CA ARG A 455 12.71 2.93 10.32
C ARG A 455 12.23 4.26 9.78
N ALA A 456 11.13 4.77 10.31
CA ALA A 456 10.55 6.05 9.88
C ALA A 456 11.49 7.22 10.22
N SER A 457 11.76 8.11 9.26
CA SER A 457 12.68 9.24 9.41
C SER A 457 12.33 10.18 10.57
N ARG A 458 11.04 10.34 10.85
CA ARG A 458 10.54 11.17 11.96
C ARG A 458 10.89 10.64 13.35
N THR A 459 11.31 9.37 13.45
CA THR A 459 11.68 8.72 14.72
C THR A 459 13.18 8.71 14.99
N LEU A 460 13.95 9.28 14.08
CA LEU A 460 15.40 9.37 14.20
C LEU A 460 15.80 10.52 15.16
N SER A 461 16.83 10.28 15.95
CA SER A 461 17.49 11.35 16.69
C SER A 461 18.21 12.32 15.74
N GLY A 462 18.54 13.52 16.20
CA GLY A 462 19.24 14.49 15.38
C GLY A 462 20.57 13.96 14.83
N GLY A 463 21.35 13.24 15.66
CA GLY A 463 22.62 12.65 15.24
C GLY A 463 22.48 11.51 14.23
N GLU A 464 21.43 10.67 14.36
CA GLU A 464 21.11 9.63 13.36
C GLU A 464 20.74 10.27 12.03
N ALA A 465 19.86 11.28 12.05
CA ALA A 465 19.44 11.98 10.84
C ALA A 465 20.60 12.66 10.11
N GLN A 466 21.55 13.24 10.84
CA GLN A 466 22.76 13.84 10.27
C GLN A 466 23.65 12.79 9.58
N ARG A 467 23.91 11.66 10.26
CA ARG A 467 24.75 10.58 9.70
C ARG A 467 24.09 9.93 8.47
N ILE A 468 22.75 9.78 8.48
CA ILE A 468 22.03 9.27 7.30
C ILE A 468 22.13 10.26 6.12
N ARG A 469 22.00 11.57 6.37
CA ARG A 469 22.20 12.57 5.31
C ARG A 469 23.62 12.55 4.76
N LEU A 470 24.63 12.35 5.59
CA LEU A 470 26.00 12.18 5.14
C LEU A 470 26.13 10.97 4.20
N ALA A 471 25.37 9.90 4.46
CA ALA A 471 25.34 8.70 3.61
C ALA A 471 24.65 8.90 2.26
N SER A 472 23.83 9.94 2.10
CA SER A 472 23.09 10.24 0.85
C SER A 472 23.78 11.28 -0.04
N GLN A 473 24.91 11.82 0.39
CA GLN A 473 25.78 12.72 -0.37
C GLN A 473 26.87 11.96 -1.09
#